data_07641f7fecbceddc0d1fce47d951211a
#
_entry.id   07641f7fecbceddc0d1fce47d951211a
#
_cell.length_a   1.000
_cell.length_b   1.000
_cell.length_c   1.000
_cell.angle_alpha   90.00
_cell.angle_beta   90.00
_cell.angle_gamma   90.00
#
_symmetry.space_group_name_H-M   'P 1'
#
loop_
_entity.id
_entity.type
_entity.pdbx_description
1 polymer ?
#
loop_
_entity_poly.entity_id
_entity_poly.type
_entity_poly.pdbx_seq_one_letter_code
_entity_poly.pdbx_strand_id
1 'polypeptide(L)'
;MEVCQKLAETIGVSSAFELDLMERFEQNLSNRDSLSNLINIAMTAAEEKLEDTDRLSMVALVLSGSYIEGLYLSVMVIDTYPDDLLPEESRNLILEPLVRIVIEQQKSLIDVIALLKDLEQDEIISNVIAEFNVLRLLYEDDVSDIEDKISEGDPNFVLSKDLLADITTEVKRIRADMIE
;
A
#
# COMPACT_ATOMS: atom_id res chain seq x y z
N MET A 1 -17.16 8.55 -2.64
CA MET A 1 -16.92 9.95 -3.00
C MET A 1 -17.18 10.91 -1.84
N GLU A 2 -18.38 10.97 -1.22
CA GLU A 2 -18.67 11.87 -0.08
C GLU A 2 -17.67 11.77 1.09
N VAL A 3 -17.20 10.56 1.42
CA VAL A 3 -16.21 10.36 2.48
C VAL A 3 -14.87 11.00 2.13
N CYS A 4 -14.41 10.84 0.88
CA CYS A 4 -13.16 11.46 0.41
C CYS A 4 -13.24 13.00 0.44
N GLN A 5 -14.36 13.58 0.03
CA GLN A 5 -14.58 15.02 0.11
C GLN A 5 -14.53 15.50 1.56
N LYS A 6 -15.25 14.84 2.46
CA LYS A 6 -15.26 15.19 3.89
C LYS A 6 -13.89 15.08 4.54
N LEU A 7 -13.10 14.06 4.18
CA LEU A 7 -11.72 13.93 4.63
C LEU A 7 -10.86 15.06 4.07
N ALA A 8 -10.94 15.35 2.78
CA ALA A 8 -10.22 16.46 2.14
C ALA A 8 -10.55 17.81 2.76
N GLU A 9 -11.82 18.06 3.13
CA GLU A 9 -12.23 19.24 3.88
C GLU A 9 -11.58 19.30 5.27
N THR A 10 -11.59 18.17 5.97
CA THR A 10 -11.03 18.07 7.33
C THR A 10 -9.53 18.36 7.36
N ILE A 11 -8.79 17.88 6.38
CA ILE A 11 -7.33 18.10 6.28
C ILE A 11 -6.96 19.36 5.48
N GLY A 12 -7.95 20.10 4.95
CA GLY A 12 -7.74 21.38 4.28
C GLY A 12 -7.22 21.29 2.84
N VAL A 13 -7.43 20.17 2.16
CA VAL A 13 -7.01 19.93 0.76
C VAL A 13 -8.20 19.86 -0.21
N SER A 14 -9.36 20.39 0.15
CA SER A 14 -10.57 20.35 -0.69
C SER A 14 -10.35 20.88 -2.09
N SER A 15 -9.46 21.85 -2.27
CA SER A 15 -9.13 22.41 -3.59
C SER A 15 -8.40 21.42 -4.50
N ALA A 16 -7.78 20.37 -3.96
CA ALA A 16 -7.19 19.28 -4.75
C ALA A 16 -8.25 18.35 -5.37
N PHE A 17 -9.49 18.43 -4.87
CA PHE A 17 -10.63 17.60 -5.28
C PHE A 17 -11.73 18.49 -5.88
N GLU A 18 -11.37 19.32 -6.87
CA GLU A 18 -12.32 20.17 -7.57
C GLU A 18 -13.43 19.34 -8.27
N LEU A 19 -14.61 19.94 -8.41
CA LEU A 19 -15.77 19.26 -9.03
C LEU A 19 -15.44 18.65 -10.40
N ASP A 20 -14.65 19.36 -11.22
CA ASP A 20 -14.19 18.87 -12.54
C ASP A 20 -13.38 17.58 -12.42
N LEU A 21 -12.46 17.50 -11.46
CA LEU A 21 -11.66 16.29 -11.22
C LEU A 21 -12.54 15.11 -10.79
N MET A 22 -13.53 15.37 -9.96
CA MET A 22 -14.46 14.36 -9.46
C MET A 22 -15.37 13.84 -10.60
N GLU A 23 -15.90 14.72 -11.46
CA GLU A 23 -16.68 14.32 -12.61
C GLU A 23 -15.85 13.50 -13.61
N ARG A 24 -14.60 13.90 -13.86
CA ARG A 24 -13.68 13.13 -14.71
C ARG A 24 -13.37 11.76 -14.11
N PHE A 25 -13.23 11.67 -12.80
CA PHE A 25 -13.02 10.39 -12.12
C PHE A 25 -14.22 9.46 -12.34
N GLU A 26 -15.45 9.93 -12.10
CA GLU A 26 -16.68 9.16 -12.30
C GLU A 26 -16.86 8.70 -13.77
N GLN A 27 -16.50 9.56 -14.73
CA GLN A 27 -16.59 9.23 -16.15
C GLN A 27 -15.53 8.20 -16.61
N ASN A 28 -14.47 8.00 -15.85
CA ASN A 28 -13.35 7.12 -16.23
C ASN A 28 -13.20 5.87 -15.34
N LEU A 29 -14.21 5.49 -14.55
CA LEU A 29 -14.16 4.34 -13.64
C LEU A 29 -13.75 3.02 -14.27
N SER A 30 -13.97 2.83 -15.57
CA SER A 30 -13.59 1.64 -16.33
C SER A 30 -12.27 1.78 -17.09
N ASN A 31 -11.61 2.95 -17.03
CA ASN A 31 -10.37 3.22 -17.75
C ASN A 31 -9.21 3.36 -16.75
N ARG A 32 -8.42 2.28 -16.60
CA ARG A 32 -7.31 2.19 -15.65
C ARG A 32 -6.29 3.32 -15.82
N ASP A 33 -5.87 3.61 -17.07
CA ASP A 33 -4.82 4.59 -17.34
C ASP A 33 -5.30 6.01 -17.02
N SER A 34 -6.56 6.31 -17.38
CA SER A 34 -7.18 7.59 -17.03
C SER A 34 -7.35 7.75 -15.52
N LEU A 35 -7.78 6.71 -14.82
CA LEU A 35 -7.90 6.74 -13.35
C LEU A 35 -6.55 6.95 -12.68
N SER A 36 -5.51 6.23 -13.10
CA SER A 36 -4.16 6.38 -12.57
C SER A 36 -3.66 7.82 -12.74
N ASN A 37 -3.86 8.40 -13.92
CA ASN A 37 -3.48 9.80 -14.17
C ASN A 37 -4.28 10.80 -13.31
N LEU A 38 -5.59 10.60 -13.13
CA LEU A 38 -6.43 11.45 -12.29
C LEU A 38 -6.05 11.36 -10.81
N ILE A 39 -5.70 10.16 -10.33
CA ILE A 39 -5.18 9.96 -8.97
C ILE A 39 -3.87 10.71 -8.78
N ASN A 40 -2.93 10.60 -9.72
CA ASN A 40 -1.66 11.33 -9.66
C ASN A 40 -1.86 12.84 -9.64
N ILE A 41 -2.77 13.38 -10.46
CA ILE A 41 -3.11 14.81 -10.45
C ILE A 41 -3.65 15.23 -9.08
N ALA A 42 -4.59 14.46 -8.50
CA ALA A 42 -5.15 14.74 -7.19
C ALA A 42 -4.10 14.69 -6.07
N MET A 43 -3.20 13.70 -6.10
CA MET A 43 -2.14 13.55 -5.12
C MET A 43 -1.15 14.72 -5.20
N THR A 44 -0.68 15.07 -6.39
CA THR A 44 0.24 16.21 -6.57
C THR A 44 -0.40 17.52 -6.10
N ALA A 45 -1.66 17.78 -6.42
CA ALA A 45 -2.36 18.97 -5.97
C ALA A 45 -2.56 19.00 -4.43
N ALA A 46 -2.79 17.83 -3.80
CA ALA A 46 -2.89 17.73 -2.36
C ALA A 46 -1.53 17.95 -1.68
N GLU A 47 -0.46 17.37 -2.24
CA GLU A 47 0.91 17.53 -1.78
C GLU A 47 1.34 19.01 -1.82
N GLU A 48 1.22 19.68 -2.96
CA GLU A 48 1.51 21.11 -3.11
C GLU A 48 0.74 21.95 -2.08
N LYS A 49 -0.54 21.63 -1.84
CA LYS A 49 -1.34 22.36 -0.87
C LYS A 49 -0.90 22.15 0.57
N LEU A 50 -0.45 20.95 0.92
CA LEU A 50 0.04 20.63 2.26
C LEU A 50 1.44 21.21 2.49
N GLU A 51 2.30 21.24 1.47
CA GLU A 51 3.59 21.90 1.50
C GLU A 51 3.44 23.41 1.74
N ASP A 52 2.55 24.08 0.98
CA ASP A 52 2.24 25.51 1.14
C ASP A 52 1.76 25.88 2.55
N THR A 53 1.21 24.93 3.29
CA THR A 53 0.70 25.12 4.65
C THR A 53 1.64 24.62 5.74
N ASP A 54 2.89 24.26 5.38
CA ASP A 54 3.89 23.70 6.30
C ASP A 54 3.43 22.44 7.05
N ARG A 55 2.68 21.56 6.33
CA ARG A 55 2.02 20.36 6.88
C ARG A 55 2.60 19.06 6.31
N LEU A 56 3.93 19.01 6.12
CA LEU A 56 4.63 17.85 5.56
C LEU A 56 4.40 16.56 6.35
N SER A 57 4.26 16.64 7.67
CA SER A 57 3.93 15.47 8.52
C SER A 57 2.59 14.84 8.12
N MET A 58 1.61 15.65 7.71
CA MET A 58 0.33 15.14 7.25
C MET A 58 0.44 14.43 5.89
N VAL A 59 1.25 14.96 4.96
CA VAL A 59 1.55 14.27 3.68
C VAL A 59 2.13 12.89 3.96
N ALA A 60 3.13 12.82 4.82
CA ALA A 60 3.79 11.56 5.15
C ALA A 60 2.84 10.54 5.81
N LEU A 61 1.95 10.99 6.69
CA LEU A 61 0.93 10.13 7.31
C LEU A 61 -0.09 9.62 6.27
N VAL A 62 -0.53 10.47 5.36
CA VAL A 62 -1.44 10.06 4.25
C VAL A 62 -0.75 9.03 3.35
N LEU A 63 0.52 9.24 2.99
CA LEU A 63 1.30 8.29 2.20
C LEU A 63 1.49 6.96 2.95
N SER A 64 1.78 7.02 4.26
CA SER A 64 1.92 5.83 5.11
C SER A 64 0.62 5.02 5.17
N GLY A 65 -0.52 5.68 5.37
CA GLY A 65 -1.83 5.04 5.36
C GLY A 65 -2.17 4.43 4.00
N SER A 66 -1.86 5.15 2.91
CA SER A 66 -2.07 4.69 1.53
C SER A 66 -1.19 3.47 1.22
N TYR A 67 0.06 3.47 1.68
CA TYR A 67 0.97 2.34 1.55
C TYR A 67 0.42 1.09 2.26
N ILE A 68 0.04 1.21 3.52
CA ILE A 68 -0.51 0.09 4.31
C ILE A 68 -1.82 -0.43 3.72
N GLU A 69 -2.72 0.45 3.29
CA GLU A 69 -3.98 0.02 2.67
C GLU A 69 -3.74 -0.71 1.34
N GLY A 70 -2.83 -0.23 0.51
CA GLY A 70 -2.44 -0.89 -0.75
C GLY A 70 -1.82 -2.26 -0.51
N LEU A 71 -0.93 -2.37 0.48
CA LEU A 71 -0.31 -3.64 0.86
C LEU A 71 -1.35 -4.59 1.46
N TYR A 72 -2.24 -4.10 2.35
CA TYR A 72 -3.34 -4.88 2.91
C TYR A 72 -4.23 -5.48 1.81
N LEU A 73 -4.65 -4.68 0.82
CA LEU A 73 -5.45 -5.19 -0.29
C LEU A 73 -4.70 -6.28 -1.07
N SER A 74 -3.41 -6.09 -1.30
CA SER A 74 -2.57 -7.05 -2.03
C SER A 74 -2.45 -8.40 -1.29
N VAL A 75 -2.13 -8.37 0.00
CA VAL A 75 -2.03 -9.60 0.80
C VAL A 75 -3.39 -10.28 0.99
N MET A 76 -4.49 -9.50 1.11
CA MET A 76 -5.83 -10.05 1.26
C MET A 76 -6.33 -10.76 0.00
N VAL A 77 -5.97 -10.31 -1.19
CA VAL A 77 -6.30 -11.02 -2.44
C VAL A 77 -5.66 -12.41 -2.45
N ILE A 78 -4.43 -12.54 -1.94
CA ILE A 78 -3.72 -13.83 -1.84
C ILE A 78 -4.33 -14.69 -0.72
N ASP A 79 -4.50 -14.13 0.48
CA ASP A 79 -5.00 -14.82 1.68
C ASP A 79 -6.42 -15.37 1.50
N THR A 80 -7.27 -14.64 0.80
CA THR A 80 -8.68 -15.05 0.56
C THR A 80 -8.89 -15.85 -0.72
N TYR A 81 -7.84 -16.09 -1.50
CA TYR A 81 -7.97 -16.89 -2.72
C TYR A 81 -8.38 -18.33 -2.38
N PRO A 82 -9.47 -18.88 -2.98
CA PRO A 82 -9.95 -20.22 -2.66
C PRO A 82 -8.95 -21.31 -3.09
N ASP A 83 -8.59 -22.19 -2.16
CA ASP A 83 -7.60 -23.26 -2.40
C ASP A 83 -8.14 -24.36 -3.33
N ASP A 84 -9.45 -24.51 -3.42
CA ASP A 84 -10.17 -25.57 -4.15
C ASP A 84 -10.74 -25.09 -5.50
N LEU A 85 -10.56 -23.81 -5.85
CA LEU A 85 -11.13 -23.23 -7.08
C LEU A 85 -10.43 -23.74 -8.35
N LEU A 86 -9.13 -23.94 -8.31
CA LEU A 86 -8.30 -24.35 -9.44
C LEU A 86 -7.26 -25.40 -9.02
N PRO A 87 -6.83 -26.24 -9.99
CA PRO A 87 -5.64 -27.08 -9.80
C PRO A 87 -4.42 -26.23 -9.39
N GLU A 88 -3.53 -26.82 -8.59
CA GLU A 88 -2.35 -26.15 -8.02
C GLU A 88 -1.51 -25.40 -9.05
N GLU A 89 -1.19 -26.03 -10.18
CA GLU A 89 -0.40 -25.39 -11.25
C GLU A 89 -1.08 -24.12 -11.80
N SER A 90 -2.40 -24.16 -12.00
CA SER A 90 -3.14 -22.98 -12.49
C SER A 90 -3.25 -21.91 -11.42
N ARG A 91 -3.37 -22.28 -10.16
CA ARG A 91 -3.38 -21.37 -9.02
C ARG A 91 -2.04 -20.64 -8.91
N ASN A 92 -0.92 -21.35 -9.01
CA ASN A 92 0.42 -20.77 -8.94
C ASN A 92 0.64 -19.72 -10.04
N LEU A 93 0.17 -19.97 -11.27
CA LEU A 93 0.23 -19.00 -12.35
C LEU A 93 -0.51 -17.67 -12.05
N ILE A 94 -1.55 -17.74 -11.23
CA ILE A 94 -2.32 -16.55 -10.83
C ILE A 94 -1.69 -15.88 -9.62
N LEU A 95 -1.23 -16.64 -8.64
CA LEU A 95 -0.70 -16.10 -7.38
C LEU A 95 0.73 -15.56 -7.52
N GLU A 96 1.56 -16.13 -8.38
CA GLU A 96 2.95 -15.69 -8.56
C GLU A 96 3.07 -14.17 -8.83
N PRO A 97 2.35 -13.58 -9.82
CA PRO A 97 2.43 -12.15 -10.04
C PRO A 97 1.97 -11.32 -8.83
N LEU A 98 0.99 -11.81 -8.07
CA LEU A 98 0.47 -11.13 -6.88
C LEU A 98 1.48 -11.18 -5.71
N VAL A 99 2.09 -12.35 -5.48
CA VAL A 99 3.17 -12.52 -4.49
C VAL A 99 4.35 -11.61 -4.84
N ARG A 100 4.74 -11.56 -6.12
CA ARG A 100 5.82 -10.70 -6.59
C ARG A 100 5.51 -9.22 -6.34
N ILE A 101 4.27 -8.77 -6.55
CA ILE A 101 3.85 -7.40 -6.21
C ILE A 101 4.04 -7.12 -4.72
N VAL A 102 3.67 -8.06 -3.83
CA VAL A 102 3.89 -7.90 -2.38
C VAL A 102 5.38 -7.80 -2.06
N ILE A 103 6.21 -8.66 -2.62
CA ILE A 103 7.67 -8.66 -2.44
C ILE A 103 8.28 -7.32 -2.85
N GLU A 104 7.92 -6.80 -4.00
CA GLU A 104 8.43 -5.54 -4.54
C GLU A 104 8.08 -4.32 -3.67
N GLN A 105 7.06 -4.42 -2.79
CA GLN A 105 6.71 -3.35 -1.85
C GLN A 105 7.77 -3.08 -0.77
N GLN A 106 8.73 -3.98 -0.57
CA GLN A 106 9.85 -3.74 0.37
C GLN A 106 10.57 -2.42 0.08
N LYS A 107 10.82 -2.12 -1.21
CA LYS A 107 11.46 -0.87 -1.59
C LYS A 107 10.62 0.35 -1.21
N SER A 108 9.33 0.31 -1.51
CA SER A 108 8.41 1.39 -1.16
C SER A 108 8.32 1.60 0.36
N LEU A 109 8.38 0.52 1.14
CA LEU A 109 8.43 0.58 2.61
C LEU A 109 9.67 1.35 3.09
N ILE A 110 10.84 1.04 2.52
CA ILE A 110 12.09 1.72 2.87
C ILE A 110 12.02 3.22 2.53
N ASP A 111 11.46 3.57 1.38
CA ASP A 111 11.31 4.95 0.93
C ASP A 111 10.36 5.74 1.85
N VAL A 112 9.24 5.13 2.28
CA VAL A 112 8.30 5.77 3.23
C VAL A 112 8.95 5.93 4.60
N ILE A 113 9.68 4.93 5.11
CA ILE A 113 10.41 5.05 6.37
C ILE A 113 11.46 6.17 6.30
N ALA A 114 12.16 6.32 5.17
CA ALA A 114 13.13 7.39 4.98
C ALA A 114 12.45 8.77 5.03
N LEU A 115 11.33 8.93 4.30
CA LEU A 115 10.53 10.15 4.32
C LEU A 115 10.09 10.52 5.74
N LEU A 116 9.55 9.56 6.51
CA LEU A 116 9.12 9.79 7.89
C LEU A 116 10.27 10.22 8.80
N LYS A 117 11.48 9.69 8.59
CA LYS A 117 12.67 10.02 9.40
C LYS A 117 13.19 11.42 9.15
N ASP A 118 12.92 12.00 8.00
CA ASP A 118 13.33 13.37 7.64
C ASP A 118 12.43 14.45 8.26
N LEU A 119 11.29 14.04 8.86
CA LEU A 119 10.34 14.93 9.51
C LEU A 119 10.64 15.15 10.98
N GLU A 120 9.99 16.15 11.59
CA GLU A 120 9.99 16.35 13.03
C GLU A 120 9.38 15.12 13.73
N GLN A 121 10.15 14.55 14.67
CA GLN A 121 9.82 13.29 15.34
C GLN A 121 8.88 13.56 16.52
N ASP A 122 7.58 13.65 16.25
CA ASP A 122 6.55 13.58 17.27
C ASP A 122 6.20 12.12 17.64
N GLU A 123 5.29 11.94 18.56
CA GLU A 123 4.85 10.62 19.03
C GLU A 123 4.20 9.80 17.90
N ILE A 124 3.41 10.44 17.04
CA ILE A 124 2.68 9.77 15.94
C ILE A 124 3.67 9.27 14.88
N ILE A 125 4.55 10.16 14.41
CA ILE A 125 5.59 9.81 13.42
C ILE A 125 6.50 8.72 13.95
N SER A 126 6.93 8.83 15.21
CA SER A 126 7.81 7.83 15.84
C SER A 126 7.14 6.47 15.94
N ASN A 127 5.85 6.41 16.26
CA ASN A 127 5.09 5.15 16.31
C ASN A 127 4.96 4.53 14.93
N VAL A 128 4.61 5.29 13.89
CA VAL A 128 4.52 4.77 12.52
C VAL A 128 5.86 4.22 12.04
N ILE A 129 6.96 4.92 12.32
CA ILE A 129 8.32 4.42 12.01
C ILE A 129 8.61 3.09 12.72
N ALA A 130 8.23 2.96 13.99
CA ALA A 130 8.44 1.74 14.77
C ALA A 130 7.68 0.56 14.14
N GLU A 131 6.40 0.74 13.82
CA GLU A 131 5.55 -0.25 13.16
C GLU A 131 6.11 -0.67 11.80
N PHE A 132 6.51 0.29 10.98
CA PHE A 132 7.08 0.03 9.66
C PHE A 132 8.44 -0.66 9.72
N ASN A 133 9.23 -0.43 10.76
CA ASN A 133 10.47 -1.17 10.95
C ASN A 133 10.23 -2.63 11.34
N VAL A 134 9.16 -2.97 12.07
CA VAL A 134 8.79 -4.37 12.32
C VAL A 134 8.46 -5.06 10.99
N LEU A 135 7.61 -4.42 10.19
CA LEU A 135 7.27 -4.95 8.86
C LEU A 135 8.51 -5.10 7.96
N ARG A 136 9.45 -4.13 7.99
CA ARG A 136 10.70 -4.20 7.23
C ARG A 136 11.56 -5.42 7.62
N LEU A 137 11.61 -5.76 8.91
CA LEU A 137 12.35 -6.93 9.37
C LEU A 137 11.73 -8.22 8.85
N LEU A 138 10.39 -8.34 8.81
CA LEU A 138 9.73 -9.50 8.22
C LEU A 138 10.06 -9.64 6.72
N TYR A 139 10.12 -8.53 6.00
CA TYR A 139 10.56 -8.56 4.59
C TYR A 139 12.02 -9.04 4.45
N GLU A 140 12.90 -8.67 5.35
CA GLU A 140 14.31 -9.10 5.30
C GLU A 140 14.48 -10.59 5.62
N ASP A 141 13.68 -11.13 6.55
CA ASP A 141 13.78 -12.52 7.00
C ASP A 141 13.04 -13.50 6.05
N ASP A 142 11.84 -13.14 5.58
CA ASP A 142 10.95 -14.10 4.90
C ASP A 142 11.03 -14.02 3.36
N VAL A 143 11.35 -12.84 2.82
CA VAL A 143 11.16 -12.58 1.38
C VAL A 143 12.32 -13.04 0.50
N SER A 144 13.56 -12.98 0.99
CA SER A 144 14.73 -13.35 0.17
C SER A 144 14.66 -14.79 -0.35
N ASP A 145 14.24 -15.73 0.50
CA ASP A 145 14.09 -17.14 0.17
C ASP A 145 12.97 -17.40 -0.85
N ILE A 146 11.89 -16.60 -0.79
CA ILE A 146 10.75 -16.69 -1.72
C ILE A 146 11.16 -16.19 -3.11
N GLU A 147 11.83 -15.05 -3.17
CA GLU A 147 12.29 -14.45 -4.42
C GLU A 147 13.27 -15.34 -5.15
N ASP A 148 14.23 -15.96 -4.45
CA ASP A 148 15.19 -16.89 -5.00
C ASP A 148 14.48 -18.12 -5.60
N LYS A 149 13.56 -18.74 -4.88
CA LYS A 149 12.80 -19.91 -5.34
C LYS A 149 11.92 -19.62 -6.56
N ILE A 150 11.28 -18.44 -6.59
CA ILE A 150 10.48 -18.01 -7.76
C ILE A 150 11.42 -17.78 -8.96
N SER A 151 12.58 -17.15 -8.75
CA SER A 151 13.53 -16.81 -9.80
C SER A 151 14.24 -18.05 -10.38
N GLU A 152 14.50 -19.04 -9.57
CA GLU A 152 15.10 -20.33 -9.96
C GLU A 152 14.10 -21.23 -10.67
N GLY A 153 12.79 -20.94 -10.56
CA GLY A 153 11.72 -21.77 -11.15
C GLY A 153 11.68 -23.17 -10.54
N ASP A 154 11.86 -23.28 -9.21
CA ASP A 154 11.85 -24.57 -8.51
C ASP A 154 10.51 -25.28 -8.75
N PRO A 155 10.50 -26.44 -9.43
CA PRO A 155 9.27 -27.17 -9.74
C PRO A 155 8.58 -27.74 -8.50
N ASN A 156 9.25 -27.80 -7.36
CA ASN A 156 8.68 -28.24 -6.09
C ASN A 156 8.21 -27.07 -5.20
N PHE A 157 8.43 -25.84 -5.65
CA PHE A 157 8.00 -24.66 -4.91
C PHE A 157 6.53 -24.41 -5.13
N VAL A 158 5.74 -24.57 -4.08
CA VAL A 158 4.29 -24.34 -4.08
C VAL A 158 4.02 -22.98 -3.48
N LEU A 159 3.42 -22.10 -4.27
CA LEU A 159 2.93 -20.82 -3.79
C LEU A 159 1.69 -21.06 -2.92
N SER A 160 1.85 -20.87 -1.61
CA SER A 160 0.77 -20.94 -0.64
C SER A 160 0.60 -19.61 0.08
N LYS A 161 -0.58 -19.39 0.67
CA LYS A 161 -0.82 -18.21 1.53
C LYS A 161 0.06 -18.20 2.78
N ASP A 162 0.59 -19.34 3.20
CA ASP A 162 1.48 -19.45 4.36
C ASP A 162 2.83 -18.77 4.13
N LEU A 163 3.26 -18.61 2.86
CA LEU A 163 4.51 -17.92 2.51
C LEU A 163 4.55 -16.45 2.94
N LEU A 164 3.39 -15.81 3.01
CA LEU A 164 3.24 -14.41 3.39
C LEU A 164 2.47 -14.26 4.71
N ALA A 165 2.36 -15.32 5.51
CA ALA A 165 1.51 -15.34 6.71
C ALA A 165 1.91 -14.29 7.74
N ASP A 166 3.22 -14.14 7.99
CA ASP A 166 3.74 -13.19 8.97
C ASP A 166 3.58 -11.74 8.48
N ILE A 167 3.92 -11.47 7.22
CA ILE A 167 3.66 -10.16 6.57
C ILE A 167 2.17 -9.85 6.59
N THR A 168 1.31 -10.81 6.23
CA THR A 168 -0.14 -10.64 6.21
C THR A 168 -0.68 -10.31 7.61
N THR A 169 -0.20 -11.00 8.62
CA THR A 169 -0.61 -10.79 10.01
C THR A 169 -0.19 -9.39 10.49
N GLU A 170 1.03 -8.99 10.22
CA GLU A 170 1.56 -7.70 10.64
C GLU A 170 0.87 -6.54 9.90
N VAL A 171 0.64 -6.67 8.60
CA VAL A 171 -0.10 -5.66 7.82
C VAL A 171 -1.52 -5.48 8.34
N LYS A 172 -2.22 -6.56 8.68
CA LYS A 172 -3.56 -6.51 9.31
C LYS A 172 -3.52 -5.77 10.64
N ARG A 173 -2.50 -6.03 11.47
CA ARG A 173 -2.31 -5.38 12.76
C ARG A 173 -2.05 -3.88 12.59
N ILE A 174 -1.03 -3.49 11.81
CA ILE A 174 -0.68 -2.08 11.58
C ILE A 174 -1.89 -1.30 11.04
N ARG A 175 -2.61 -1.90 10.05
CA ARG A 175 -3.80 -1.27 9.51
C ARG A 175 -4.88 -1.03 10.56
N ALA A 176 -5.13 -2.00 11.44
CA ALA A 176 -6.10 -1.86 12.52
C ALA A 176 -5.71 -0.72 13.47
N ASP A 177 -4.44 -0.66 13.87
CA ASP A 177 -3.92 0.36 14.77
C ASP A 177 -3.99 1.78 14.16
N MET A 178 -3.89 1.91 12.83
CA MET A 178 -3.99 3.20 12.13
C MET A 178 -5.42 3.73 11.99
N ILE A 179 -6.45 2.88 12.08
CA ILE A 179 -7.85 3.27 11.85
C ILE A 179 -8.69 3.30 13.12
N GLU A 180 -8.18 2.86 14.28
CA GLU A 180 -8.82 2.98 15.60
C GLU A 180 -8.51 4.33 16.27
#